data_a568babb1872e8f7f4b7db599fd2c49c
#
_entry.id   a568babb1872e8f7f4b7db599fd2c49c
#
_cell.length_a   1.000
_cell.length_b   1.000
_cell.length_c   1.000
_cell.angle_alpha   90.00
_cell.angle_beta   90.00
_cell.angle_gamma   90.00
#
_symmetry.space_group_name_H-M   'P 1'
#
loop_
_entity.id
_entity.type
_entity.pdbx_description
1 polymer ?
#
loop_
_entity_poly.entity_id
_entity_poly.type
_entity_poly.pdbx_seq_one_letter_code
_entity_poly.pdbx_strand_id
1 'polypeptide(L)'
;MEFVTSQQGIDRIKKFESCRITAYQDAAGVWTIGYGHTGSVYAGMQISQEQAGDLLKADLKRFEAAVNRYVTGALTQGRFDALVSFTFNAVSYTHLTLPTNSLV
;
A
#
# COMPACT_ATOMS: atom_id res chain seq x y z
N MET A 1 10.22 -12.83 -16.31
CA MET A 1 9.20 -13.27 -15.38
C MET A 1 8.97 -12.21 -14.33
N GLU A 2 7.72 -11.91 -14.04
CA GLU A 2 7.40 -10.88 -13.07
C GLU A 2 7.00 -11.50 -11.75
N PHE A 3 7.40 -10.84 -10.68
CA PHE A 3 7.00 -11.23 -9.34
C PHE A 3 5.68 -10.60 -8.96
N VAL A 4 4.96 -11.26 -8.07
CA VAL A 4 3.82 -10.64 -7.36
C VAL A 4 4.08 -10.84 -5.88
N THR A 5 3.48 -9.98 -5.06
CA THR A 5 3.68 -10.07 -3.61
C THR A 5 3.12 -11.40 -3.10
N SER A 6 3.89 -12.11 -2.29
CA SER A 6 3.44 -13.37 -1.72
C SER A 6 2.38 -13.11 -0.64
N GLN A 7 1.67 -14.18 -0.26
CA GLN A 7 0.70 -14.08 0.81
C GLN A 7 1.38 -13.66 2.12
N GLN A 8 2.60 -14.15 2.36
CA GLN A 8 3.36 -13.73 3.54
C GLN A 8 3.65 -12.24 3.52
N GLY A 9 4.01 -11.71 2.34
CA GLY A 9 4.28 -10.29 2.20
C GLY A 9 3.03 -9.46 2.44
N ILE A 10 1.90 -9.91 1.91
CA ILE A 10 0.62 -9.24 2.11
C ILE A 10 0.25 -9.24 3.59
N ASP A 11 0.40 -10.39 4.25
CA ASP A 11 0.06 -10.50 5.67
C ASP A 11 0.93 -9.58 6.52
N ARG A 12 2.19 -9.42 6.14
CA ARG A 12 3.11 -8.53 6.84
C ARG A 12 2.68 -7.08 6.71
N ILE A 13 2.27 -6.68 5.51
CA ILE A 13 1.76 -5.33 5.28
C ILE A 13 0.50 -5.10 6.12
N LYS A 14 -0.40 -6.08 6.16
CA LYS A 14 -1.61 -5.98 6.96
C LYS A 14 -1.33 -5.80 8.44
N LYS A 15 -0.23 -6.37 8.93
CA LYS A 15 0.15 -6.20 10.33
C LYS A 15 0.59 -4.79 10.64
N PHE A 16 1.28 -4.14 9.72
CA PHE A 16 1.74 -2.77 9.92
C PHE A 16 0.64 -1.76 9.69
N GLU A 17 -0.27 -2.04 8.75
CA GLU A 17 -1.36 -1.12 8.42
C GLU A 17 -2.60 -1.55 9.18
N SER A 18 -3.22 -0.61 9.89
CA SER A 18 -4.50 -0.91 10.54
C SER A 18 -5.58 -1.01 9.48
N CYS A 19 -6.50 -1.95 9.66
CA CYS A 19 -7.64 -2.08 8.78
C CYS A 19 -8.79 -1.23 9.29
N ARG A 20 -9.27 -0.31 8.46
CA ARG A 20 -10.40 0.54 8.79
C ARG A 20 -11.53 0.24 7.82
N ILE A 21 -12.63 -0.28 8.33
CA ILE A 21 -13.78 -0.62 7.47
C ILE A 21 -14.71 0.56 7.24
N THR A 22 -14.50 1.66 7.95
CA THR A 22 -15.25 2.90 7.73
C THR A 22 -14.27 3.98 7.31
N ALA A 23 -14.64 4.75 6.29
CA ALA A 23 -13.78 5.81 5.78
C ALA A 23 -13.44 6.82 6.86
N TYR A 24 -12.21 7.28 6.83
CA TYR A 24 -11.72 8.30 7.76
C TYR A 24 -10.78 9.23 7.00
N GLN A 25 -10.54 10.41 7.55
CA GLN A 25 -9.56 11.33 6.98
C GLN A 25 -8.23 11.13 7.69
N ASP A 26 -7.16 11.02 6.90
CA ASP A 26 -5.83 10.94 7.47
C ASP A 26 -5.37 12.33 7.93
N ALA A 27 -4.12 12.43 8.38
CA ALA A 27 -3.58 13.68 8.90
C ALA A 27 -3.56 14.79 7.85
N ALA A 28 -3.53 14.43 6.58
CA ALA A 28 -3.54 15.39 5.48
C ALA A 28 -4.95 15.71 4.99
N GLY A 29 -5.97 15.11 5.61
CA GLY A 29 -7.36 15.33 5.20
C GLY A 29 -7.80 14.46 4.05
N VAL A 30 -7.03 13.44 3.68
CA VAL A 30 -7.36 12.55 2.58
C VAL A 30 -8.27 11.43 3.06
N TRP A 31 -9.42 11.25 2.42
CA TRP A 31 -10.32 10.15 2.75
C TRP A 31 -9.67 8.81 2.44
N THR A 32 -9.65 7.94 3.45
CA THR A 32 -8.89 6.69 3.44
C THR A 32 -9.77 5.58 3.99
N ILE A 33 -9.59 4.36 3.48
CA ILE A 33 -10.33 3.20 3.96
C ILE A 33 -9.49 1.94 3.81
N GLY A 34 -9.84 0.89 4.55
CA GLY A 34 -9.14 -0.39 4.46
C GLY A 34 -7.74 -0.30 5.01
N TYR A 35 -6.79 -0.79 4.26
CA TYR A 35 -5.36 -0.78 4.64
C TYR A 35 -4.66 0.41 3.99
N GLY A 36 -5.22 1.59 4.19
CA GLY A 36 -4.61 2.79 3.65
C GLY A 36 -4.99 3.10 2.21
N HIS A 37 -6.09 2.53 1.73
CA HIS A 37 -6.54 2.80 0.37
C HIS A 37 -7.12 4.21 0.27
N THR A 38 -6.70 4.93 -0.75
CA THR A 38 -7.23 6.25 -1.08
C THR A 38 -7.72 6.23 -2.53
N GLY A 39 -8.47 7.23 -2.90
CA GLY A 39 -9.02 7.30 -4.25
C GLY A 39 -10.44 6.75 -4.26
N SER A 40 -11.36 7.57 -4.68
CA SER A 40 -12.78 7.22 -4.72
C SER A 40 -13.36 6.87 -3.35
N VAL A 41 -12.73 7.35 -2.28
CA VAL A 41 -13.20 7.15 -0.92
C VAL A 41 -13.92 8.41 -0.48
N TYR A 42 -15.06 8.22 0.18
CA TYR A 42 -15.93 9.36 0.58
C TYR A 42 -16.44 9.17 2.00
N ALA A 43 -16.91 10.25 2.57
CA ALA A 43 -17.44 10.24 3.92
C ALA A 43 -18.61 9.24 4.03
N GLY A 44 -18.56 8.40 5.05
CA GLY A 44 -19.61 7.41 5.28
C GLY A 44 -19.42 6.10 4.53
N MET A 45 -18.40 6.00 3.67
CA MET A 45 -18.13 4.76 2.95
C MET A 45 -17.76 3.64 3.93
N GLN A 46 -18.31 2.47 3.70
CA GLN A 46 -18.03 1.29 4.51
C GLN A 46 -17.74 0.09 3.62
N ILE A 47 -16.81 -0.74 4.06
CA ILE A 47 -16.44 -1.96 3.33
C ILE A 47 -16.28 -3.10 4.34
N SER A 48 -16.24 -4.33 3.85
CA SER A 48 -15.91 -5.47 4.67
C SER A 48 -14.40 -5.61 4.80
N GLN A 49 -13.96 -6.43 5.75
CA GLN A 49 -12.54 -6.71 5.89
C GLN A 49 -12.01 -7.42 4.66
N GLU A 50 -12.80 -8.28 4.06
CA GLU A 50 -12.42 -8.96 2.83
C GLU A 50 -12.22 -7.97 1.69
N GLN A 51 -13.13 -7.01 1.56
CA GLN A 51 -12.99 -5.96 0.55
C GLN A 51 -11.74 -5.12 0.80
N ALA A 52 -11.42 -4.88 2.06
CA ALA A 52 -10.19 -4.14 2.40
C ALA A 52 -8.96 -4.89 1.90
N GLY A 53 -8.94 -6.22 2.05
CA GLY A 53 -7.85 -7.03 1.52
C GLY A 53 -7.76 -6.98 0.01
N ASP A 54 -8.90 -6.99 -0.67
CA ASP A 54 -8.93 -6.89 -2.13
C ASP A 54 -8.40 -5.54 -2.60
N LEU A 55 -8.76 -4.47 -1.91
CA LEU A 55 -8.26 -3.15 -2.22
C LEU A 55 -6.75 -3.06 -2.04
N LEU A 56 -6.23 -3.69 -0.97
CA LEU A 56 -4.80 -3.73 -0.75
C LEU A 56 -4.08 -4.43 -1.90
N LYS A 57 -4.59 -5.58 -2.33
CA LYS A 57 -3.98 -6.30 -3.45
C LYS A 57 -4.00 -5.47 -4.72
N ALA A 58 -5.10 -4.78 -4.97
CA ALA A 58 -5.21 -3.92 -6.14
C ALA A 58 -4.21 -2.76 -6.07
N ASP A 59 -4.08 -2.16 -4.90
CA ASP A 59 -3.13 -1.05 -4.71
C ASP A 59 -1.70 -1.52 -4.89
N LEU A 60 -1.38 -2.73 -4.44
CA LEU A 60 -0.02 -3.23 -4.55
C LEU A 60 0.43 -3.46 -5.98
N LYS A 61 -0.51 -3.60 -6.92
CA LYS A 61 -0.15 -3.90 -8.31
C LYS A 61 0.77 -2.84 -8.91
N ARG A 62 0.52 -1.57 -8.64
CA ARG A 62 1.39 -0.53 -9.19
C ARG A 62 2.76 -0.52 -8.54
N PHE A 63 2.83 -0.89 -7.25
CA PHE A 63 4.13 -1.01 -6.58
C PHE A 63 4.88 -2.24 -7.07
N GLU A 64 4.16 -3.33 -7.31
CA GLU A 64 4.74 -4.54 -7.88
C GLU A 64 5.32 -4.25 -9.27
N ALA A 65 4.56 -3.52 -10.09
CA ALA A 65 5.01 -3.16 -11.43
C ALA A 65 6.28 -2.30 -11.36
N ALA A 66 6.33 -1.37 -10.42
CA ALA A 66 7.49 -0.51 -10.26
C ALA A 66 8.73 -1.32 -9.86
N VAL A 67 8.58 -2.23 -8.90
CA VAL A 67 9.71 -3.05 -8.47
C VAL A 67 10.19 -3.93 -9.61
N ASN A 68 9.27 -4.59 -10.31
CA ASN A 68 9.64 -5.44 -11.45
C ASN A 68 10.34 -4.65 -12.55
N ARG A 69 9.94 -3.40 -12.75
CA ARG A 69 10.47 -2.58 -13.82
C ARG A 69 11.85 -2.02 -13.49
N TYR A 70 12.03 -1.54 -12.26
CA TYR A 70 13.23 -0.78 -11.92
C TYR A 70 14.30 -1.58 -11.21
N VAL A 71 13.96 -2.74 -10.65
CA VAL A 71 14.94 -3.58 -9.98
C VAL A 71 15.33 -4.71 -10.91
N THR A 72 16.60 -4.72 -11.32
CA THR A 72 17.11 -5.77 -12.19
C THR A 72 18.12 -6.62 -11.43
N GLY A 73 18.47 -7.76 -11.98
CA GLY A 73 19.41 -8.66 -11.35
C GLY A 73 18.72 -9.74 -10.55
N ALA A 74 19.46 -10.35 -9.63
CA ALA A 74 18.95 -11.49 -8.87
C ALA A 74 17.96 -11.03 -7.80
N LEU A 75 16.69 -11.22 -8.11
CA LEU A 75 15.61 -10.87 -7.21
C LEU A 75 14.97 -12.14 -6.68
N THR A 76 14.83 -12.23 -5.36
CA THR A 76 14.12 -13.35 -4.75
C THR A 76 12.73 -12.88 -4.32
N GLN A 77 11.84 -13.83 -4.06
CA GLN A 77 10.49 -13.48 -3.61
C GLN A 77 10.55 -12.67 -2.32
N GLY A 78 11.44 -13.03 -1.39
CA GLY A 78 11.56 -12.30 -0.15
C GLY A 78 12.03 -10.86 -0.34
N ARG A 79 13.00 -10.66 -1.22
CA ARG A 79 13.48 -9.32 -1.54
C ARG A 79 12.41 -8.51 -2.25
N PHE A 80 11.68 -9.15 -3.14
CA PHE A 80 10.57 -8.50 -3.85
C PHE A 80 9.53 -8.01 -2.85
N ASP A 81 9.09 -8.89 -1.95
CA ASP A 81 8.10 -8.54 -0.94
C ASP A 81 8.59 -7.38 -0.06
N ALA A 82 9.86 -7.41 0.32
CA ALA A 82 10.43 -6.35 1.15
C ALA A 82 10.43 -5.00 0.43
N LEU A 83 10.77 -5.02 -0.86
CA LEU A 83 10.80 -3.79 -1.64
C LEU A 83 9.39 -3.23 -1.86
N VAL A 84 8.42 -4.10 -2.11
CA VAL A 84 7.03 -3.67 -2.26
C VAL A 84 6.54 -3.06 -0.96
N SER A 85 6.80 -3.72 0.17
CA SER A 85 6.39 -3.24 1.49
C SER A 85 7.03 -1.89 1.80
N PHE A 86 8.32 -1.75 1.54
CA PHE A 86 9.03 -0.50 1.75
C PHE A 86 8.44 0.64 0.92
N THR A 87 8.19 0.36 -0.35
CA THR A 87 7.65 1.37 -1.26
C THR A 87 6.24 1.78 -0.84
N PHE A 88 5.44 0.80 -0.44
CA PHE A 88 4.08 1.05 0.02
C PHE A 88 4.09 1.95 1.26
N ASN A 89 4.96 1.65 2.22
CA ASN A 89 5.09 2.46 3.42
C ASN A 89 5.56 3.87 3.12
N ALA A 90 6.55 4.00 2.22
CA ALA A 90 7.10 5.31 1.87
C ALA A 90 6.01 6.21 1.27
N VAL A 91 5.16 5.65 0.41
CA VAL A 91 4.08 6.42 -0.19
C VAL A 91 3.03 6.79 0.86
N SER A 92 2.71 5.87 1.77
CA SER A 92 1.74 6.14 2.83
C SER A 92 2.22 7.27 3.72
N TYR A 93 3.50 7.25 4.08
CA TYR A 93 4.05 8.31 4.92
C TYR A 93 4.14 9.64 4.17
N THR A 94 4.31 9.61 2.87
CA THR A 94 4.33 10.82 2.09
C THR A 94 3.02 11.58 2.20
N HIS A 95 1.92 10.86 2.28
CA HIS A 95 0.62 11.49 2.50
C HIS A 95 0.53 12.23 3.82
N LEU A 96 1.24 11.73 4.82
CA LEU A 96 1.17 12.32 6.15
C LEU A 96 2.12 13.47 6.34
N THR A 97 3.32 13.29 5.83
CA THR A 97 4.37 14.25 6.10
C THR A 97 4.44 15.34 5.08
N LEU A 98 4.25 15.19 4.03
CA LEU A 98 4.28 16.11 3.04
C LEU A 98 5.40 16.82 2.78
N PRO A 99 5.68 17.29 2.72
CA PRO A 99 6.32 18.02 2.03
C PRO A 99 7.48 17.60 1.45
N THR A 100 7.69 17.51 1.33
CA THR A 100 8.39 17.42 0.88
C THR A 100 9.14 17.35 0.21
N ASN A 101 9.38 17.61 0.06
CA ASN A 101 10.07 17.70 -0.65
C ASN A 101 11.09 17.40 -0.51
N SER A 102 11.08 17.41 -0.12
CA SER A 102 11.90 17.24 0.09
C SER A 102 12.50 16.16 -0.11
N LEU A 103 12.34 15.65 -0.22
CA LEU A 103 12.79 14.72 -0.35
C LEU A 103 13.58 14.59 -1.18
N VAL A 104 13.75 14.93 -1.38
CA VAL A 104 14.43 14.92 -2.07
C VAL A 104 15.30 14.82 -1.90
#